data_31ccdd983aa3905f56a148b6117dbf3b
#
_entry.id   31ccdd983aa3905f56a148b6117dbf3b
#
_cell.length_a   1.000
_cell.length_b   1.000
_cell.length_c   1.000
_cell.angle_alpha   90.00
_cell.angle_beta   90.00
_cell.angle_gamma   90.00
#
_symmetry.space_group_name_H-M   'P 1'
#
loop_
_entity.id
_entity.type
_entity.pdbx_description
1 polymer ?
#
loop_
_entity_poly.entity_id
_entity_poly.type
_entity_poly.pdbx_seq_one_letter_code
_entity_poly.pdbx_strand_id
1 'polypeptide(L)'
;LVGIAIFGESMFSVTHTQFLQIRACLLIIAMFSLFSWVTTVFNQLLIGAKQMSFTMQVQCVLTLLKAFLVACVVYARIELTTYFFFLTFLVALVFVPYAIKCKKDGLIDSYRPVWYWDDFKPVISFSLSIFALSLFQMTATQSRPILLSMFAQNGANAVAEFRIIEVVPQLIIMIGGTFSGIFLPKTSEMVAKKDENAMHQFAYKWTTYTTAVVAFMCFPFILCAKEVLAAYVGSEYSNLAPWMIIWCVTVLFQMHTTPGNALVLAHGKTKLLVKVTAAG
;
A
#
# COMPACT_ATOMS: atom_id res chain seq x y z
N LEU A 1 -11.33 0.65 -15.04
CA LEU A 1 -12.53 0.24 -14.29
C LEU A 1 -13.77 0.25 -15.18
N VAL A 2 -14.12 1.39 -15.82
CA VAL A 2 -15.33 1.50 -16.66
C VAL A 2 -15.28 0.52 -17.85
N GLY A 3 -14.14 0.37 -18.52
CA GLY A 3 -13.98 -0.63 -19.60
C GLY A 3 -14.20 -2.06 -19.11
N ILE A 4 -13.70 -2.41 -17.94
CA ILE A 4 -13.93 -3.75 -17.33
C ILE A 4 -15.40 -3.91 -16.94
N ALA A 5 -16.08 -2.86 -16.46
CA ALA A 5 -17.50 -2.91 -16.13
C ALA A 5 -18.39 -3.10 -17.38
N ILE A 6 -17.94 -2.69 -18.56
CA ILE A 6 -18.70 -2.81 -19.82
C ILE A 6 -18.38 -4.13 -20.55
N PHE A 7 -17.11 -4.49 -20.62
CA PHE A 7 -16.63 -5.62 -21.43
C PHE A 7 -16.25 -6.87 -20.62
N GLY A 8 -16.31 -6.81 -19.29
CA GLY A 8 -15.79 -7.84 -18.41
C GLY A 8 -16.65 -9.12 -18.32
N GLU A 9 -17.88 -9.14 -18.81
CA GLU A 9 -18.77 -10.30 -18.70
C GLU A 9 -18.17 -11.54 -19.38
N SER A 10 -17.47 -11.35 -20.49
CA SER A 10 -16.78 -12.42 -21.19
C SER A 10 -15.45 -12.85 -20.58
N MET A 11 -14.89 -12.02 -19.66
CA MET A 11 -13.60 -12.28 -19.01
C MET A 11 -13.72 -13.00 -17.67
N PHE A 12 -14.87 -12.93 -17.02
CA PHE A 12 -15.09 -13.53 -15.70
C PHE A 12 -16.03 -14.70 -15.78
N SER A 13 -15.62 -15.85 -15.24
CA SER A 13 -16.45 -17.06 -15.13
C SER A 13 -17.43 -16.92 -13.96
N VAL A 14 -18.31 -15.91 -14.01
CA VAL A 14 -19.30 -15.60 -12.96
C VAL A 14 -20.71 -15.63 -13.52
N THR A 15 -21.71 -15.86 -12.66
CA THR A 15 -23.12 -15.85 -13.06
C THR A 15 -23.53 -14.42 -13.45
N HIS A 16 -24.44 -14.27 -14.39
CA HIS A 16 -24.93 -12.97 -14.87
C HIS A 16 -25.38 -12.03 -13.72
N THR A 17 -26.08 -12.55 -12.71
CA THR A 17 -26.48 -11.78 -11.51
C THR A 17 -25.30 -11.28 -10.69
N GLN A 18 -24.25 -12.10 -10.52
CA GLN A 18 -23.02 -11.71 -9.84
C GLN A 18 -22.25 -10.65 -10.64
N PHE A 19 -22.24 -10.80 -11.98
CA PHE A 19 -21.60 -9.79 -12.84
C PHE A 19 -22.30 -8.42 -12.73
N LEU A 20 -23.62 -8.36 -12.67
CA LEU A 20 -24.36 -7.10 -12.47
C LEU A 20 -23.97 -6.41 -11.14
N GLN A 21 -23.80 -7.15 -10.06
CA GLN A 21 -23.33 -6.63 -8.78
C GLN A 21 -21.90 -6.11 -8.88
N ILE A 22 -20.98 -6.87 -9.49
CA ILE A 22 -19.59 -6.46 -9.72
C ILE A 22 -19.56 -5.19 -10.57
N ARG A 23 -20.35 -5.12 -11.64
CA ARG A 23 -20.46 -3.94 -12.52
C ARG A 23 -20.89 -2.70 -11.73
N ALA A 24 -21.93 -2.82 -10.91
CA ALA A 24 -22.39 -1.72 -10.06
C ALA A 24 -21.29 -1.25 -9.10
N CYS A 25 -20.58 -2.16 -8.41
CA CYS A 25 -19.45 -1.83 -7.55
C CYS A 25 -18.31 -1.13 -8.30
N LEU A 26 -17.95 -1.61 -9.51
CA LEU A 26 -16.90 -1.00 -10.33
C LEU A 26 -17.27 0.43 -10.78
N LEU A 27 -18.53 0.67 -11.13
CA LEU A 27 -19.00 2.00 -11.50
C LEU A 27 -19.00 2.97 -10.30
N ILE A 28 -19.40 2.50 -9.12
CA ILE A 28 -19.33 3.28 -7.87
C ILE A 28 -17.87 3.66 -7.58
N ILE A 29 -16.93 2.71 -7.64
CA ILE A 29 -15.51 2.97 -7.41
C ILE A 29 -14.98 3.95 -8.47
N ALA A 30 -15.36 3.79 -9.75
CA ALA A 30 -14.94 4.70 -10.81
C ALA A 30 -15.43 6.13 -10.59
N MET A 31 -16.66 6.32 -10.13
CA MET A 31 -17.23 7.62 -9.82
C MET A 31 -16.46 8.34 -8.70
N PHE A 32 -16.10 7.63 -7.63
CA PHE A 32 -15.38 8.21 -6.50
C PHE A 32 -13.85 8.23 -6.67
N SER A 33 -13.31 7.59 -7.70
CA SER A 33 -11.84 7.49 -7.91
C SER A 33 -11.16 8.85 -8.07
N LEU A 34 -11.81 9.81 -8.73
CA LEU A 34 -11.29 11.17 -8.88
C LEU A 34 -11.08 11.86 -7.53
N PHE A 35 -12.06 11.74 -6.62
CA PHE A 35 -11.96 12.31 -5.27
C PHE A 35 -10.83 11.62 -4.48
N SER A 36 -10.68 10.33 -4.63
CA SER A 36 -9.59 9.57 -3.99
C SER A 36 -8.21 10.04 -4.46
N TRP A 37 -8.03 10.30 -5.76
CA TRP A 37 -6.78 10.81 -6.30
C TRP A 37 -6.45 12.21 -5.78
N VAL A 38 -7.43 13.11 -5.79
CA VAL A 38 -7.24 14.47 -5.25
C VAL A 38 -6.93 14.41 -3.75
N THR A 39 -7.60 13.52 -2.99
CA THR A 39 -7.31 13.28 -1.57
C THR A 39 -5.85 12.88 -1.36
N THR A 40 -5.31 12.04 -2.23
CA THR A 40 -3.90 11.62 -2.15
C THR A 40 -2.94 12.80 -2.33
N VAL A 41 -3.23 13.73 -3.24
CA VAL A 41 -2.40 14.94 -3.43
C VAL A 41 -2.37 15.78 -2.15
N PHE A 42 -3.52 16.07 -1.54
CA PHE A 42 -3.58 16.83 -0.28
C PHE A 42 -2.90 16.09 0.88
N ASN A 43 -3.02 14.76 0.93
CA ASN A 43 -2.32 13.96 1.93
C ASN A 43 -0.80 14.10 1.79
N GLN A 44 -0.27 14.03 0.57
CA GLN A 44 1.17 14.20 0.32
C GLN A 44 1.66 15.61 0.63
N LEU A 45 0.86 16.65 0.37
CA LEU A 45 1.17 18.03 0.77
C LEU A 45 1.29 18.16 2.30
N LEU A 46 0.35 17.57 3.05
CA LEU A 46 0.38 17.57 4.53
C LEU A 46 1.59 16.80 5.07
N ILE A 47 1.93 15.66 4.47
CA ILE A 47 3.12 14.87 4.84
C ILE A 47 4.40 15.68 4.57
N GLY A 48 4.51 16.34 3.40
CA GLY A 48 5.63 17.21 3.05
C GLY A 48 5.76 18.42 4.00
N ALA A 49 4.62 18.97 4.45
CA ALA A 49 4.56 20.02 5.47
C ALA A 49 4.81 19.51 6.92
N LYS A 50 5.23 18.25 7.11
CA LYS A 50 5.51 17.61 8.41
C LYS A 50 4.27 17.48 9.32
N GLN A 51 3.06 17.50 8.74
CA GLN A 51 1.79 17.38 9.48
C GLN A 51 1.24 15.94 9.50
N MET A 52 2.13 14.96 9.61
CA MET A 52 1.76 13.54 9.63
C MET A 52 0.80 13.18 10.78
N SER A 53 0.92 13.85 11.92
CA SER A 53 0.02 13.61 13.07
C SER A 53 -1.44 13.85 12.69
N PHE A 54 -1.74 14.93 11.96
CA PHE A 54 -3.10 15.21 11.51
C PHE A 54 -3.60 14.16 10.50
N THR A 55 -2.75 13.78 9.54
CA THR A 55 -3.14 12.74 8.57
C THR A 55 -3.43 11.41 9.24
N MET A 56 -2.64 11.03 10.26
CA MET A 56 -2.87 9.81 11.04
C MET A 56 -4.15 9.87 11.87
N GLN A 57 -4.47 11.01 12.47
CA GLN A 57 -5.73 11.20 13.20
C GLN A 57 -6.95 11.03 12.28
N VAL A 58 -6.92 11.64 11.09
CA VAL A 58 -8.00 11.50 10.11
C VAL A 58 -8.15 10.04 9.66
N GLN A 59 -7.03 9.33 9.42
CA GLN A 59 -7.06 7.91 9.05
C GLN A 59 -7.58 7.02 10.19
N CYS A 60 -7.26 7.34 11.45
CA CYS A 60 -7.81 6.65 12.61
C CYS A 60 -9.33 6.80 12.68
N VAL A 61 -9.85 8.02 12.55
CA VAL A 61 -11.29 8.30 12.52
C VAL A 61 -11.96 7.57 11.34
N LEU A 62 -11.35 7.60 10.15
CA LEU A 62 -11.86 6.89 8.99
C LEU A 62 -11.93 5.37 9.24
N THR A 63 -10.91 4.80 9.88
CA THR A 63 -10.88 3.37 10.21
C THR A 63 -11.99 2.99 11.19
N LEU A 64 -12.24 3.81 12.21
CA LEU A 64 -13.34 3.62 13.15
C LEU A 64 -14.71 3.72 12.45
N LEU A 65 -14.88 4.69 11.54
CA LEU A 65 -16.11 4.83 10.75
C LEU A 65 -16.33 3.62 9.83
N LYS A 66 -15.28 3.09 9.20
CA LYS A 66 -15.36 1.86 8.41
C LYS A 66 -15.75 0.65 9.26
N ALA A 67 -15.16 0.50 10.45
CA ALA A 67 -15.51 -0.57 11.38
C ALA A 67 -16.98 -0.47 11.82
N PHE A 68 -17.44 0.75 12.14
CA PHE A 68 -18.85 1.01 12.45
C PHE A 68 -19.77 0.68 11.27
N LEU A 69 -19.40 1.07 10.04
CA LEU A 69 -20.15 0.74 8.84
C LEU A 69 -20.29 -0.79 8.66
N VAL A 70 -19.19 -1.55 8.86
CA VAL A 70 -19.24 -3.02 8.80
C VAL A 70 -20.20 -3.58 9.84
N ALA A 71 -20.17 -3.09 11.07
CA ALA A 71 -21.09 -3.50 12.12
C ALA A 71 -22.57 -3.21 11.73
N CYS A 72 -22.85 -2.04 11.16
CA CYS A 72 -24.18 -1.68 10.66
C CYS A 72 -24.64 -2.60 9.53
N VAL A 73 -23.75 -2.96 8.61
CA VAL A 73 -24.05 -3.88 7.50
C VAL A 73 -24.44 -5.26 8.03
N VAL A 74 -23.69 -5.79 8.99
CA VAL A 74 -23.96 -7.11 9.60
C VAL A 74 -25.30 -7.08 10.34
N TYR A 75 -25.56 -6.04 11.13
CA TYR A 75 -26.80 -5.91 11.91
C TYR A 75 -28.03 -5.68 11.04
N ALA A 76 -27.97 -4.79 10.06
CA ALA A 76 -29.09 -4.40 9.20
C ALA A 76 -29.21 -5.26 7.93
N ARG A 77 -28.34 -6.26 7.71
CA ARG A 77 -28.28 -7.12 6.51
C ARG A 77 -28.33 -6.32 5.20
N ILE A 78 -27.53 -5.24 5.14
CA ILE A 78 -27.46 -4.34 3.98
C ILE A 78 -26.84 -5.08 2.78
N GLU A 79 -27.35 -4.83 1.59
CA GLU A 79 -26.80 -5.38 0.35
C GLU A 79 -25.34 -4.93 0.10
N LEU A 80 -24.57 -5.82 -0.51
CA LEU A 80 -23.15 -5.63 -0.81
C LEU A 80 -22.89 -4.34 -1.61
N THR A 81 -23.72 -4.03 -2.60
CA THR A 81 -23.61 -2.83 -3.44
C THR A 81 -23.78 -1.55 -2.63
N THR A 82 -24.76 -1.53 -1.73
CA THR A 82 -25.00 -0.40 -0.82
C THR A 82 -23.84 -0.21 0.16
N TYR A 83 -23.30 -1.31 0.68
CA TYR A 83 -22.09 -1.25 1.51
C TYR A 83 -20.90 -0.62 0.76
N PHE A 84 -20.64 -1.06 -0.48
CA PHE A 84 -19.56 -0.51 -1.30
C PHE A 84 -19.76 0.99 -1.60
N PHE A 85 -20.99 1.42 -1.80
CA PHE A 85 -21.29 2.83 -1.98
C PHE A 85 -20.92 3.66 -0.74
N PHE A 86 -21.39 3.26 0.44
CA PHE A 86 -21.05 3.97 1.67
C PHE A 86 -19.57 3.91 2.01
N LEU A 87 -18.90 2.79 1.76
CA LEU A 87 -17.46 2.63 1.97
C LEU A 87 -16.65 3.61 1.10
N THR A 88 -16.96 3.66 -0.21
CA THR A 88 -16.29 4.58 -1.15
C THR A 88 -16.64 6.04 -0.89
N PHE A 89 -17.84 6.32 -0.49
CA PHE A 89 -18.29 7.66 -0.08
C PHE A 89 -17.52 8.15 1.17
N LEU A 90 -17.37 7.32 2.21
CA LEU A 90 -16.56 7.64 3.39
C LEU A 90 -15.11 7.94 3.04
N VAL A 91 -14.52 7.15 2.14
CA VAL A 91 -13.14 7.38 1.67
C VAL A 91 -13.04 8.71 0.91
N ALA A 92 -14.02 9.03 0.07
CA ALA A 92 -14.07 10.29 -0.66
C ALA A 92 -14.23 11.50 0.28
N LEU A 93 -14.99 11.37 1.38
CA LEU A 93 -15.19 12.44 2.36
C LEU A 93 -13.87 12.87 3.06
N VAL A 94 -12.83 12.03 3.07
CA VAL A 94 -11.51 12.39 3.63
C VAL A 94 -10.88 13.57 2.90
N PHE A 95 -11.27 13.82 1.64
CA PHE A 95 -10.88 15.03 0.92
C PHE A 95 -11.15 16.30 1.70
N VAL A 96 -12.31 16.39 2.36
CA VAL A 96 -12.78 17.62 3.03
C VAL A 96 -11.83 18.09 4.15
N PRO A 97 -11.52 17.27 5.19
CA PRO A 97 -10.60 17.70 6.25
C PRO A 97 -9.21 18.00 5.74
N TYR A 98 -8.71 17.27 4.73
CA TYR A 98 -7.39 17.53 4.15
C TYR A 98 -7.35 18.86 3.39
N ALA A 99 -8.34 19.14 2.55
CA ALA A 99 -8.42 20.38 1.79
C ALA A 99 -8.56 21.61 2.72
N ILE A 100 -9.41 21.51 3.76
CA ILE A 100 -9.58 22.59 4.75
C ILE A 100 -8.26 22.85 5.48
N LYS A 101 -7.57 21.80 5.90
CA LYS A 101 -6.29 21.91 6.62
C LYS A 101 -5.20 22.52 5.75
N CYS A 102 -5.05 22.06 4.50
CA CYS A 102 -4.08 22.64 3.55
C CYS A 102 -4.30 24.13 3.33
N LYS A 103 -5.58 24.56 3.21
CA LYS A 103 -5.90 25.99 3.06
C LYS A 103 -5.63 26.79 4.32
N LYS A 104 -6.00 26.24 5.50
CA LYS A 104 -5.79 26.90 6.79
C LYS A 104 -4.31 27.15 7.09
N ASP A 105 -3.46 26.20 6.70
CA ASP A 105 -2.02 26.26 6.95
C ASP A 105 -1.25 27.01 5.82
N GLY A 106 -1.97 27.60 4.86
CA GLY A 106 -1.36 28.36 3.77
C GLY A 106 -0.55 27.52 2.79
N LEU A 107 -0.79 26.20 2.72
CA LEU A 107 -0.12 25.31 1.79
C LEU A 107 -0.67 25.43 0.36
N ILE A 108 -1.87 26.00 0.23
CA ILE A 108 -2.53 26.29 -1.04
C ILE A 108 -3.23 27.64 -0.95
N ASP A 109 -3.04 28.47 -1.96
CA ASP A 109 -3.71 29.79 -2.06
C ASP A 109 -5.13 29.65 -2.58
N SER A 110 -5.33 28.77 -3.54
CA SER A 110 -6.62 28.52 -4.20
C SER A 110 -6.82 27.05 -4.52
N TYR A 111 -8.09 26.62 -4.57
CA TYR A 111 -8.46 25.28 -5.07
C TYR A 111 -8.50 25.22 -6.61
N ARG A 112 -8.29 26.34 -7.32
CA ARG A 112 -8.29 26.35 -8.78
C ARG A 112 -6.98 25.75 -9.28
N PRO A 113 -7.00 24.73 -10.15
CA PRO A 113 -5.80 24.19 -10.76
C PRO A 113 -5.19 25.24 -11.68
N VAL A 114 -3.89 25.50 -11.49
CA VAL A 114 -3.09 26.38 -12.33
C VAL A 114 -2.02 25.52 -12.98
N TRP A 115 -1.77 25.76 -14.26
CA TRP A 115 -0.82 24.99 -15.03
C TRP A 115 0.39 25.87 -15.40
N TYR A 116 1.56 25.55 -14.82
CA TYR A 116 2.84 26.16 -15.17
C TYR A 116 3.73 25.09 -15.77
N TRP A 117 4.06 25.24 -17.06
CA TRP A 117 4.81 24.22 -17.79
C TRP A 117 6.25 24.06 -17.31
N ASP A 118 6.92 25.16 -16.94
CA ASP A 118 8.31 25.14 -16.50
C ASP A 118 8.49 24.40 -15.16
N ASP A 119 7.53 24.53 -14.26
CA ASP A 119 7.52 23.79 -13.01
C ASP A 119 7.11 22.32 -13.19
N PHE A 120 6.28 22.04 -14.18
CA PHE A 120 5.75 20.70 -14.45
C PHE A 120 6.78 19.75 -15.06
N LYS A 121 7.65 20.27 -15.94
CA LYS A 121 8.64 19.48 -16.68
C LYS A 121 9.61 18.68 -15.80
N PRO A 122 10.27 19.25 -14.76
CA PRO A 122 11.11 18.47 -13.85
C PRO A 122 10.31 17.47 -13.02
N VAL A 123 9.09 17.84 -12.60
CA VAL A 123 8.21 16.98 -11.80
C VAL A 123 7.76 15.74 -12.60
N ILE A 124 7.44 15.88 -13.88
CA ILE A 124 6.98 14.75 -14.70
C ILE A 124 8.08 13.69 -14.89
N SER A 125 9.32 14.10 -15.07
CA SER A 125 10.45 13.17 -15.22
C SER A 125 10.68 12.34 -13.95
N PHE A 126 10.60 12.98 -12.78
CA PHE A 126 10.67 12.31 -11.49
C PHE A 126 9.48 11.38 -11.27
N SER A 127 8.26 11.89 -11.52
CA SER A 127 7.01 11.14 -11.33
C SER A 127 6.93 9.92 -12.25
N LEU A 128 7.41 10.02 -13.50
CA LEU A 128 7.45 8.91 -14.43
C LEU A 128 8.41 7.81 -13.96
N SER A 129 9.54 8.18 -13.37
CA SER A 129 10.48 7.20 -12.78
C SER A 129 9.87 6.49 -11.57
N ILE A 130 9.17 7.21 -10.70
CA ILE A 130 8.44 6.62 -9.55
C ILE A 130 7.28 5.74 -10.03
N PHE A 131 6.54 6.19 -11.06
CA PHE A 131 5.48 5.39 -11.67
C PHE A 131 6.03 4.07 -12.24
N ALA A 132 7.13 4.12 -12.98
CA ALA A 132 7.77 2.92 -13.51
C ALA A 132 8.19 1.96 -12.36
N LEU A 133 8.81 2.49 -11.29
CA LEU A 133 9.17 1.71 -10.11
C LEU A 133 7.95 1.04 -9.47
N SER A 134 6.87 1.81 -9.28
CA SER A 134 5.62 1.30 -8.70
C SER A 134 4.97 0.26 -9.62
N LEU A 135 5.03 0.44 -10.94
CA LEU A 135 4.49 -0.51 -11.90
C LEU A 135 5.24 -1.84 -11.84
N PHE A 136 6.59 -1.84 -11.79
CA PHE A 136 7.38 -3.05 -11.62
C PHE A 136 7.07 -3.76 -10.29
N GLN A 137 7.02 -3.03 -9.19
CA GLN A 137 6.70 -3.60 -7.88
C GLN A 137 5.28 -4.19 -7.84
N MET A 138 4.31 -3.47 -8.38
CA MET A 138 2.92 -3.92 -8.45
C MET A 138 2.79 -5.17 -9.34
N THR A 139 3.44 -5.18 -10.51
CA THR A 139 3.45 -6.34 -11.39
C THR A 139 4.09 -7.53 -10.68
N ALA A 140 5.25 -7.37 -10.06
CA ALA A 140 5.94 -8.44 -9.34
C ALA A 140 5.09 -9.05 -8.21
N THR A 141 4.31 -8.24 -7.48
CA THR A 141 3.48 -8.72 -6.37
C THR A 141 2.15 -9.30 -6.86
N GLN A 142 1.47 -8.64 -7.79
CA GLN A 142 0.14 -9.04 -8.26
C GLN A 142 0.15 -10.17 -9.30
N SER A 143 1.27 -10.36 -10.01
CA SER A 143 1.39 -11.47 -10.96
C SER A 143 1.56 -12.83 -10.28
N ARG A 144 2.05 -12.88 -9.04
CA ARG A 144 2.29 -14.15 -8.31
C ARG A 144 1.08 -15.07 -8.26
N PRO A 145 -0.12 -14.62 -7.79
CA PRO A 145 -1.31 -15.48 -7.79
C PRO A 145 -1.74 -15.89 -9.20
N ILE A 146 -1.56 -15.01 -10.19
CA ILE A 146 -1.92 -15.30 -11.58
C ILE A 146 -1.00 -16.40 -12.13
N LEU A 147 0.31 -16.26 -11.94
CA LEU A 147 1.28 -17.27 -12.38
C LEU A 147 1.03 -18.61 -11.68
N LEU A 148 0.77 -18.60 -10.37
CA LEU A 148 0.42 -19.81 -9.63
C LEU A 148 -0.85 -20.45 -10.18
N SER A 149 -1.89 -19.68 -10.49
CA SER A 149 -3.15 -20.23 -11.04
C SER A 149 -2.96 -20.83 -12.44
N MET A 150 -2.03 -20.31 -13.23
CA MET A 150 -1.77 -20.75 -14.61
C MET A 150 -0.82 -21.95 -14.70
N PHE A 151 0.20 -22.01 -13.85
CA PHE A 151 1.30 -22.96 -13.98
C PHE A 151 1.33 -24.07 -12.92
N ALA A 152 0.61 -23.92 -11.79
CA ALA A 152 0.55 -24.98 -10.79
C ALA A 152 -0.45 -26.07 -11.20
N GLN A 153 -0.15 -27.32 -10.88
CA GLN A 153 -1.01 -28.48 -11.21
C GLN A 153 -2.44 -28.35 -10.65
N ASN A 154 -2.58 -27.74 -9.44
CA ASN A 154 -3.85 -27.42 -8.79
C ASN A 154 -3.94 -25.92 -8.55
N GLY A 155 -4.01 -25.11 -9.61
CA GLY A 155 -3.84 -23.67 -9.57
C GLY A 155 -4.69 -22.94 -8.51
N ALA A 156 -5.95 -23.31 -8.34
CA ALA A 156 -6.83 -22.71 -7.32
C ALA A 156 -6.34 -23.01 -5.90
N ASN A 157 -5.96 -24.25 -5.62
CA ASN A 157 -5.43 -24.65 -4.31
C ASN A 157 -4.07 -24.03 -4.04
N ALA A 158 -3.19 -23.97 -5.04
CA ALA A 158 -1.88 -23.33 -4.92
C ALA A 158 -2.00 -21.83 -4.59
N VAL A 159 -2.98 -21.14 -5.18
CA VAL A 159 -3.27 -19.73 -4.84
C VAL A 159 -3.80 -19.60 -3.41
N ALA A 160 -4.67 -20.51 -2.97
CA ALA A 160 -5.18 -20.52 -1.60
C ALA A 160 -4.07 -20.76 -0.58
N GLU A 161 -3.23 -21.77 -0.81
CA GLU A 161 -2.04 -22.06 0.02
C GLU A 161 -1.07 -20.87 0.06
N PHE A 162 -0.81 -20.26 -1.09
CA PHE A 162 0.02 -19.05 -1.17
C PHE A 162 -0.55 -17.91 -0.33
N ARG A 163 -1.86 -17.68 -0.38
CA ARG A 163 -2.51 -16.65 0.44
C ARG A 163 -2.41 -16.95 1.94
N ILE A 164 -2.50 -18.21 2.35
CA ILE A 164 -2.33 -18.63 3.75
C ILE A 164 -0.93 -18.25 4.25
N ILE A 165 0.12 -18.61 3.53
CA ILE A 165 1.50 -18.31 3.94
C ILE A 165 1.86 -16.82 3.85
N GLU A 166 1.16 -16.06 3.00
CA GLU A 166 1.41 -14.63 2.78
C GLU A 166 0.87 -13.75 3.93
N VAL A 167 -0.16 -14.19 4.66
CA VAL A 167 -0.86 -13.35 5.67
C VAL A 167 0.10 -12.79 6.72
N VAL A 168 0.93 -13.63 7.33
CA VAL A 168 1.87 -13.19 8.39
C VAL A 168 2.93 -12.24 7.84
N PRO A 169 3.65 -12.56 6.76
CA PRO A 169 4.58 -11.64 6.12
C PRO A 169 3.95 -10.29 5.73
N GLN A 170 2.73 -10.29 5.19
CA GLN A 170 2.03 -9.06 4.83
C GLN A 170 1.70 -8.18 6.03
N LEU A 171 1.30 -8.76 7.15
CA LEU A 171 1.11 -8.02 8.40
C LEU A 171 2.40 -7.36 8.86
N ILE A 172 3.53 -8.06 8.80
CA ILE A 172 4.85 -7.53 9.17
C ILE A 172 5.25 -6.38 8.22
N ILE A 173 5.05 -6.55 6.90
CA ILE A 173 5.32 -5.51 5.90
C ILE A 173 4.44 -4.28 6.17
N MET A 174 3.17 -4.46 6.50
CA MET A 174 2.25 -3.36 6.79
C MET A 174 2.70 -2.56 8.01
N ILE A 175 3.11 -3.23 9.09
CA ILE A 175 3.63 -2.57 10.30
C ILE A 175 4.96 -1.88 9.97
N GLY A 176 5.89 -2.57 9.30
CA GLY A 176 7.18 -2.00 8.87
C GLY A 176 7.02 -0.81 7.91
N GLY A 177 6.05 -0.86 7.01
CA GLY A 177 5.71 0.21 6.07
C GLY A 177 5.28 1.51 6.76
N THR A 178 4.71 1.43 7.95
CA THR A 178 4.36 2.61 8.75
C THR A 178 5.60 3.43 9.11
N PHE A 179 6.71 2.78 9.44
CA PHE A 179 7.99 3.46 9.70
C PHE A 179 8.58 4.08 8.44
N SER A 180 8.41 3.42 7.29
CA SER A 180 8.95 3.89 6.00
C SER A 180 8.38 5.24 5.59
N GLY A 181 7.11 5.51 5.89
CA GLY A 181 6.45 6.79 5.62
C GLY A 181 7.11 7.99 6.30
N ILE A 182 7.83 7.76 7.41
CA ILE A 182 8.53 8.81 8.17
C ILE A 182 9.94 9.06 7.60
N PHE A 183 10.53 8.06 6.94
CA PHE A 183 11.93 8.14 6.50
C PHE A 183 12.13 9.14 5.37
N LEU A 184 11.25 9.16 4.38
CA LEU A 184 11.43 10.01 3.20
C LEU A 184 11.46 11.51 3.52
N PRO A 185 10.52 12.09 4.30
CA PRO A 185 10.60 13.49 4.69
C PRO A 185 11.87 13.82 5.47
N LYS A 186 12.29 12.91 6.38
CA LYS A 186 13.48 13.11 7.21
C LYS A 186 14.77 13.08 6.38
N THR A 187 14.89 12.10 5.48
CA THR A 187 16.06 12.00 4.58
C THR A 187 16.13 13.16 3.59
N SER A 188 14.99 13.62 3.06
CA SER A 188 14.94 14.78 2.18
C SER A 188 15.44 16.06 2.87
N GLU A 189 15.12 16.24 4.16
CA GLU A 189 15.66 17.36 4.95
C GLU A 189 17.17 17.28 5.12
N MET A 190 17.73 16.09 5.41
CA MET A 190 19.17 15.88 5.55
C MET A 190 19.92 16.12 4.25
N VAL A 191 19.37 15.66 3.13
CA VAL A 191 19.93 15.89 1.78
C VAL A 191 19.91 17.37 1.44
N ALA A 192 18.80 18.08 1.72
CA ALA A 192 18.70 19.53 1.49
C ALA A 192 19.74 20.33 2.30
N LYS A 193 20.05 19.90 3.52
CA LYS A 193 21.07 20.50 4.39
C LYS A 193 22.49 20.06 4.05
N LYS A 194 22.68 19.10 3.15
CA LYS A 194 23.98 18.49 2.80
C LYS A 194 24.74 17.94 4.01
N ASP A 195 24.01 17.44 5.02
CA ASP A 195 24.59 16.89 6.25
C ASP A 195 24.93 15.42 6.07
N GLU A 196 26.12 15.13 5.55
CA GLU A 196 26.60 13.77 5.29
C GLU A 196 26.67 12.92 6.58
N ASN A 197 27.11 13.53 7.70
CA ASN A 197 27.20 12.83 8.97
C ASN A 197 25.82 12.40 9.47
N ALA A 198 24.82 13.27 9.37
CA ALA A 198 23.44 12.92 9.72
C ALA A 198 22.89 11.83 8.82
N MET A 199 23.20 11.83 7.51
CA MET A 199 22.79 10.79 6.57
C MET A 199 23.41 9.43 6.91
N HIS A 200 24.72 9.38 7.22
CA HIS A 200 25.39 8.15 7.64
C HIS A 200 24.84 7.59 8.95
N GLN A 201 24.66 8.46 9.96
CA GLN A 201 24.07 8.06 11.24
C GLN A 201 22.63 7.57 11.07
N PHE A 202 21.85 8.26 10.22
CA PHE A 202 20.49 7.84 9.89
C PHE A 202 20.47 6.45 9.25
N ALA A 203 21.27 6.25 8.21
CA ALA A 203 21.34 4.97 7.51
C ALA A 203 21.66 3.83 8.48
N TYR A 204 22.74 3.95 9.26
CA TYR A 204 23.17 2.92 10.19
C TYR A 204 22.13 2.67 11.30
N LYS A 205 21.72 3.74 11.99
CA LYS A 205 20.82 3.64 13.14
C LYS A 205 19.45 3.08 12.77
N TRP A 206 18.85 3.61 11.72
CA TRP A 206 17.51 3.19 11.32
C TRP A 206 17.50 1.83 10.64
N THR A 207 18.53 1.46 9.90
CA THR A 207 18.67 0.10 9.36
C THR A 207 18.77 -0.91 10.51
N THR A 208 19.58 -0.62 11.54
CA THR A 208 19.69 -1.47 12.73
C THR A 208 18.36 -1.61 13.46
N TYR A 209 17.69 -0.50 13.74
CA TYR A 209 16.40 -0.53 14.45
C TYR A 209 15.31 -1.23 13.65
N THR A 210 15.16 -0.91 12.37
CA THR A 210 14.16 -1.54 11.51
C THR A 210 14.38 -3.03 11.44
N THR A 211 15.63 -3.45 11.24
CA THR A 211 16.00 -4.87 11.19
C THR A 211 15.72 -5.57 12.52
N ALA A 212 16.11 -4.96 13.64
CA ALA A 212 15.86 -5.55 14.97
C ALA A 212 14.36 -5.72 15.26
N VAL A 213 13.55 -4.69 14.97
CA VAL A 213 12.09 -4.74 15.18
C VAL A 213 11.45 -5.81 14.28
N VAL A 214 11.80 -5.82 13.00
CA VAL A 214 11.25 -6.80 12.05
C VAL A 214 11.74 -8.22 12.41
N ALA A 215 13.01 -8.40 12.80
CA ALA A 215 13.51 -9.68 13.26
C ALA A 215 12.74 -10.17 14.50
N PHE A 216 12.51 -9.31 15.47
CA PHE A 216 11.72 -9.63 16.66
C PHE A 216 10.29 -10.05 16.30
N MET A 217 9.68 -9.41 15.29
CA MET A 217 8.35 -9.79 14.80
C MET A 217 8.36 -11.10 14.03
N CYS A 218 9.36 -11.34 13.17
CA CYS A 218 9.46 -12.57 12.36
C CYS A 218 9.82 -13.79 13.20
N PHE A 219 10.63 -13.63 14.25
CA PHE A 219 11.22 -14.72 15.02
C PHE A 219 10.19 -15.71 15.60
N PRO A 220 9.10 -15.28 16.27
CA PRO A 220 8.07 -16.20 16.75
C PRO A 220 7.42 -17.01 15.62
N PHE A 221 7.17 -16.38 14.48
CA PHE A 221 6.56 -17.03 13.32
C PHE A 221 7.51 -18.00 12.61
N ILE A 222 8.81 -17.76 12.68
CA ILE A 222 9.82 -18.69 12.16
C ILE A 222 9.94 -19.91 13.09
N LEU A 223 10.00 -19.70 14.39
CA LEU A 223 10.16 -20.78 15.36
C LEU A 223 8.91 -21.68 15.47
N CYS A 224 7.73 -21.06 15.51
CA CYS A 224 6.45 -21.73 15.74
C CYS A 224 5.60 -21.79 14.46
N ALA A 225 6.22 -21.87 13.28
CA ALA A 225 5.52 -21.80 12.00
C ALA A 225 4.41 -22.86 11.86
N LYS A 226 4.68 -24.08 12.28
CA LYS A 226 3.72 -25.21 12.21
C LYS A 226 2.54 -24.98 13.14
N GLU A 227 2.81 -24.59 14.37
CA GLU A 227 1.80 -24.33 15.41
C GLU A 227 0.92 -23.12 15.04
N VAL A 228 1.53 -22.08 14.49
CA VAL A 228 0.81 -20.89 14.01
C VAL A 228 -0.13 -21.27 12.86
N LEU A 229 0.34 -22.01 11.86
CA LEU A 229 -0.50 -22.44 10.75
C LEU A 229 -1.61 -23.39 11.22
N ALA A 230 -1.30 -24.35 12.11
CA ALA A 230 -2.30 -25.25 12.68
C ALA A 230 -3.39 -24.51 13.45
N ALA A 231 -3.02 -23.48 14.20
CA ALA A 231 -3.97 -22.65 14.96
C ALA A 231 -4.79 -21.70 14.07
N TYR A 232 -4.21 -21.20 12.97
CA TYR A 232 -4.86 -20.24 12.08
C TYR A 232 -5.82 -20.87 11.08
N VAL A 233 -5.40 -21.94 10.38
CA VAL A 233 -6.15 -22.54 9.26
C VAL A 233 -6.40 -24.04 9.41
N GLY A 234 -5.78 -24.67 10.41
CA GLY A 234 -5.91 -26.12 10.64
C GLY A 234 -4.61 -26.88 10.44
N SER A 235 -4.52 -28.04 11.09
CA SER A 235 -3.32 -28.90 11.08
C SER A 235 -2.95 -29.44 9.70
N GLU A 236 -3.90 -29.51 8.78
CA GLU A 236 -3.73 -29.96 7.39
C GLU A 236 -2.75 -29.03 6.60
N TYR A 237 -2.67 -27.74 6.98
CA TYR A 237 -1.78 -26.76 6.35
C TYR A 237 -0.40 -26.63 7.02
N SER A 238 -0.10 -27.44 8.03
CA SER A 238 1.20 -27.40 8.73
C SER A 238 2.39 -27.75 7.83
N ASN A 239 2.16 -28.43 6.71
CA ASN A 239 3.15 -28.73 5.68
C ASN A 239 3.66 -27.47 4.94
N LEU A 240 2.91 -26.35 5.01
CA LEU A 240 3.30 -25.07 4.43
C LEU A 240 4.30 -24.26 5.27
N ALA A 241 4.61 -24.71 6.50
CA ALA A 241 5.51 -24.01 7.41
C ALA A 241 6.87 -23.63 6.80
N PRO A 242 7.58 -24.49 6.04
CA PRO A 242 8.84 -24.10 5.41
C PRO A 242 8.71 -22.90 4.47
N TRP A 243 7.62 -22.82 3.72
CA TRP A 243 7.35 -21.71 2.80
C TRP A 243 7.07 -20.41 3.55
N MET A 244 6.32 -20.47 4.65
CA MET A 244 6.08 -19.32 5.52
C MET A 244 7.40 -18.82 6.15
N ILE A 245 8.29 -19.70 6.58
CA ILE A 245 9.61 -19.36 7.11
C ILE A 245 10.44 -18.62 6.06
N ILE A 246 10.54 -19.17 4.84
CA ILE A 246 11.26 -18.52 3.72
C ILE A 246 10.72 -17.15 3.45
N TRP A 247 9.39 -17.00 3.46
CA TRP A 247 8.74 -15.71 3.24
C TRP A 247 9.06 -14.70 4.36
N CYS A 248 9.03 -15.10 5.62
CA CYS A 248 9.42 -14.26 6.76
C CYS A 248 10.88 -13.80 6.66
N VAL A 249 11.79 -14.69 6.26
CA VAL A 249 13.20 -14.34 6.01
C VAL A 249 13.33 -13.34 4.86
N THR A 250 12.58 -13.53 3.78
CA THR A 250 12.55 -12.58 2.65
C THR A 250 12.09 -11.19 3.08
N VAL A 251 11.05 -11.11 3.92
CA VAL A 251 10.54 -9.82 4.47
C VAL A 251 11.62 -9.14 5.34
N LEU A 252 12.38 -9.91 6.11
CA LEU A 252 13.49 -9.36 6.91
C LEU A 252 14.51 -8.63 6.02
N PHE A 253 14.93 -9.25 4.92
CA PHE A 253 15.83 -8.62 3.95
C PHE A 253 15.21 -7.42 3.26
N GLN A 254 13.95 -7.51 2.87
CA GLN A 254 13.22 -6.41 2.23
C GLN A 254 13.14 -5.19 3.15
N MET A 255 12.80 -5.36 4.42
CA MET A 255 12.69 -4.27 5.38
C MET A 255 14.05 -3.69 5.79
N HIS A 256 15.11 -4.51 5.79
CA HIS A 256 16.47 -4.07 6.04
C HIS A 256 16.92 -2.97 5.07
N THR A 257 16.54 -3.06 3.81
CA THR A 257 16.93 -2.09 2.76
C THR A 257 16.12 -0.81 2.75
N THR A 258 15.00 -0.75 3.46
CA THR A 258 14.03 0.36 3.41
C THR A 258 14.62 1.74 3.76
N PRO A 259 15.43 1.92 4.84
CA PRO A 259 16.01 3.22 5.14
C PRO A 259 17.02 3.70 4.08
N GLY A 260 17.79 2.77 3.49
CA GLY A 260 18.69 3.04 2.37
C GLY A 260 17.94 3.51 1.12
N ASN A 261 16.83 2.85 0.79
CA ASN A 261 15.97 3.22 -0.34
C ASN A 261 15.41 4.65 -0.17
N ALA A 262 15.01 5.04 1.06
CA ALA A 262 14.56 6.39 1.35
C ALA A 262 15.64 7.45 1.10
N LEU A 263 16.90 7.18 1.45
CA LEU A 263 18.04 8.06 1.14
C LEU A 263 18.29 8.18 -0.36
N VAL A 264 18.25 7.07 -1.11
CA VAL A 264 18.43 7.09 -2.58
C VAL A 264 17.31 7.90 -3.25
N LEU A 265 16.06 7.75 -2.78
CA LEU A 265 14.92 8.55 -3.25
C LEU A 265 15.10 10.03 -2.94
N ALA A 266 15.52 10.37 -1.73
CA ALA A 266 15.77 11.76 -1.33
C ALA A 266 16.87 12.46 -2.17
N HIS A 267 17.86 11.70 -2.66
CA HIS A 267 18.87 12.20 -3.61
C HIS A 267 18.35 12.31 -5.05
N GLY A 268 17.11 11.98 -5.32
CA GLY A 268 16.54 11.99 -6.68
C GLY A 268 17.10 10.90 -7.62
N LYS A 269 17.88 9.93 -7.10
CA LYS A 269 18.47 8.85 -7.90
C LYS A 269 17.48 7.72 -8.19
N THR A 270 16.26 8.08 -8.56
CA THR A 270 15.16 7.14 -8.83
C THR A 270 15.48 6.13 -9.93
N LYS A 271 16.23 6.56 -10.97
CA LYS A 271 16.66 5.67 -12.08
C LYS A 271 17.51 4.49 -11.60
N LEU A 272 18.30 4.68 -10.54
CA LEU A 272 19.09 3.60 -9.94
C LEU A 272 18.17 2.56 -9.29
N LEU A 273 17.17 3.01 -8.52
CA LEU A 273 16.19 2.12 -7.91
C LEU A 273 15.38 1.35 -8.95
N VAL A 274 14.95 2.01 -10.03
CA VAL A 274 14.25 1.32 -11.14
C VAL A 274 15.12 0.22 -11.73
N LYS A 275 16.41 0.48 -12.01
CA LYS A 275 17.32 -0.53 -12.55
C LYS A 275 17.51 -1.71 -11.59
N VAL A 276 17.72 -1.44 -10.31
CA VAL A 276 17.91 -2.50 -9.29
C VAL A 276 16.63 -3.32 -9.14
N THR A 277 15.46 -2.67 -9.07
CA THR A 277 14.16 -3.38 -8.93
C THR A 277 13.79 -4.17 -10.19
N ALA A 278 14.20 -3.72 -11.38
CA ALA A 278 13.94 -4.44 -12.63
C ALA A 278 14.90 -5.62 -12.86
N ALA A 279 16.06 -5.63 -12.20
CA ALA A 279 17.06 -6.69 -12.30
C ALA A 279 16.85 -7.85 -11.28
N GLY A 280 16.09 -7.61 -10.21
CA GLY A 280 15.75 -8.60 -9.18
C GLY A 280 14.34 -9.11 -9.29
#